data_2e772dd3a5ac0533dfba5a32fd6ed1e0
#
_entry.id   2e772dd3a5ac0533dfba5a32fd6ed1e0
#
_cell.length_a   1.000
_cell.length_b   1.000
_cell.length_c   1.000
_cell.angle_alpha   90.00
_cell.angle_beta   90.00
_cell.angle_gamma   90.00
#
_symmetry.space_group_name_H-M   'P 1'
#
loop_
_entity.id
_entity.type
_entity.pdbx_description
1 polymer ?
#
loop_
_entity_poly.entity_id
_entity_poly.type
_entity_poly.pdbx_seq_one_letter_code
_entity_poly.pdbx_strand_id
1 'polypeptide(L)'
;MKKQEKIDLIEKSIAEKEICRCFFSYDPGYFYCYPNAVNDRFILGQEEDDFLLDGYFIRKISHLKKVEIRMDHCNAINQMIGVTDQVMHPGVDITDWRSIFESLSSID
;
A
#
# COMPACT_ATOMS: atom_id res chain seq x y z
N MET A 1 -12.59 -12.09 -3.09
CA MET A 1 -11.32 -12.42 -2.43
C MET A 1 -11.49 -12.36 -0.92
N LYS A 2 -11.05 -13.39 -0.24
CA LYS A 2 -11.21 -13.46 1.22
C LYS A 2 -10.24 -12.49 1.90
N LYS A 3 -10.63 -11.99 3.08
CA LYS A 3 -9.85 -11.03 3.86
C LYS A 3 -8.41 -11.51 4.10
N GLN A 4 -8.23 -12.75 4.54
CA GLN A 4 -6.90 -13.28 4.82
C GLN A 4 -6.04 -13.40 3.57
N GLU A 5 -6.64 -13.74 2.44
CA GLU A 5 -5.93 -13.79 1.15
C GLU A 5 -5.40 -12.42 0.76
N LYS A 6 -6.21 -11.36 0.97
CA LYS A 6 -5.79 -9.98 0.71
C LYS A 6 -4.62 -9.58 1.61
N ILE A 7 -4.73 -9.87 2.90
CA ILE A 7 -3.67 -9.54 3.88
C ILE A 7 -2.37 -10.27 3.54
N ASP A 8 -2.44 -11.56 3.25
CA ASP A 8 -1.26 -12.37 2.92
C ASP A 8 -0.56 -11.85 1.67
N LEU A 9 -1.32 -11.49 0.64
CA LEU A 9 -0.76 -10.95 -0.59
C LEU A 9 -0.10 -9.58 -0.37
N ILE A 10 -0.73 -8.73 0.43
CA ILE A 10 -0.17 -7.42 0.79
C ILE A 10 1.12 -7.59 1.60
N GLU A 11 1.14 -8.49 2.58
CA GLU A 11 2.34 -8.77 3.37
C GLU A 11 3.50 -9.26 2.50
N LYS A 12 3.23 -10.11 1.52
CA LYS A 12 4.22 -10.56 0.55
C LYS A 12 4.76 -9.39 -0.26
N SER A 13 3.87 -8.50 -0.71
CA SER A 13 4.24 -7.31 -1.46
C SER A 13 5.13 -6.37 -0.63
N ILE A 14 4.83 -6.20 0.66
CA ILE A 14 5.66 -5.42 1.57
C ILE A 14 7.07 -6.02 1.68
N ALA A 15 7.14 -7.31 1.92
CA ALA A 15 8.41 -8.01 2.11
C ALA A 15 9.30 -7.95 0.87
N GLU A 16 8.71 -8.06 -0.31
CA GLU A 16 9.42 -8.09 -1.59
C GLU A 16 9.53 -6.70 -2.24
N LYS A 17 8.92 -5.67 -1.66
CA LYS A 17 8.87 -4.31 -2.20
C LYS A 17 8.35 -4.29 -3.63
N GLU A 18 7.21 -4.90 -3.84
CA GLU A 18 6.54 -4.97 -5.13
C GLU A 18 5.31 -4.07 -5.18
N ILE A 19 4.97 -3.62 -6.38
CA ILE A 19 3.77 -2.80 -6.61
C ILE A 19 2.53 -3.69 -6.59
N CYS A 20 1.51 -3.26 -5.84
CA CYS A 20 0.18 -3.86 -5.85
C CYS A 20 -0.77 -3.05 -6.71
N ARG A 21 -1.71 -3.75 -7.35
CA ARG A 21 -2.88 -3.17 -7.97
C ARG A 21 -4.05 -3.35 -7.01
N CYS A 22 -4.61 -2.24 -6.54
CA CYS A 22 -5.68 -2.25 -5.53
C CYS A 22 -7.02 -1.82 -6.10
N PHE A 23 -8.07 -2.59 -5.82
CA PHE A 23 -9.45 -2.33 -6.25
C PHE A 23 -10.30 -2.09 -5.02
N PHE A 24 -10.69 -0.83 -4.79
CA PHE A 24 -11.54 -0.47 -3.65
C PHE A 24 -13.00 -0.31 -4.06
N SER A 25 -13.92 -0.60 -3.13
CA SER A 25 -15.38 -0.66 -3.40
C SER A 25 -15.96 0.63 -3.92
N TYR A 26 -15.41 1.77 -3.52
CA TYR A 26 -15.97 3.09 -3.84
C TYR A 26 -15.20 3.85 -4.91
N ASP A 27 -14.14 3.25 -5.45
CA ASP A 27 -13.33 3.86 -6.49
C ASP A 27 -13.65 3.23 -7.85
N PRO A 28 -13.73 4.02 -8.92
CA PRO A 28 -13.78 3.46 -10.27
C PRO A 28 -12.40 2.92 -10.66
N GLY A 29 -12.35 1.65 -11.08
CA GLY A 29 -11.10 1.03 -11.53
C GLY A 29 -10.17 0.66 -10.38
N TYR A 30 -8.90 0.95 -10.54
CA TYR A 30 -7.85 0.55 -9.61
C TYR A 30 -6.76 1.62 -9.53
N PHE A 31 -5.89 1.48 -8.53
CA PHE A 31 -4.65 2.25 -8.49
C PHE A 31 -3.49 1.37 -8.05
N TYR A 32 -2.28 1.83 -8.34
CA TYR A 32 -1.05 1.15 -7.97
C TYR A 32 -0.47 1.73 -6.69
N CYS A 33 0.10 0.87 -5.86
CA CYS A 33 0.78 1.31 -4.65
C CYS A 33 1.88 0.35 -4.22
N TYR A 34 2.81 0.89 -3.43
CA TYR A 34 3.70 0.09 -2.59
C TYR A 34 3.10 0.05 -1.19
N PRO A 35 2.57 -1.09 -0.72
CA PRO A 35 2.08 -1.15 0.64
C PRO A 35 3.24 -1.08 1.64
N ASN A 36 3.00 -0.40 2.76
CA ASN A 36 3.98 -0.24 3.84
C ASN A 36 3.62 -1.04 5.09
N ALA A 37 2.31 -1.19 5.36
CA ALA A 37 1.81 -1.95 6.50
C ALA A 37 0.38 -2.42 6.24
N VAL A 38 0.00 -3.51 6.87
CA VAL A 38 -1.36 -4.05 6.78
C VAL A 38 -1.70 -4.79 8.08
N ASN A 39 -2.98 -4.71 8.47
CA ASN A 39 -3.53 -5.57 9.51
C ASN A 39 -4.97 -5.94 9.14
N ASP A 40 -5.74 -6.47 10.07
CA ASP A 40 -7.12 -6.91 9.81
C ASP A 40 -8.10 -5.75 9.58
N ARG A 41 -7.70 -4.50 9.83
CA ARG A 41 -8.55 -3.32 9.72
C ARG A 41 -8.11 -2.34 8.64
N PHE A 42 -6.80 -2.13 8.47
CA PHE A 42 -6.25 -1.05 7.64
C PHE A 42 -5.12 -1.52 6.73
N ILE A 43 -4.97 -0.81 5.63
CA ILE A 43 -3.79 -0.84 4.77
C ILE A 43 -3.20 0.57 4.70
N LEU A 44 -1.89 0.66 4.85
CA LEU A 44 -1.09 1.87 4.67
C LEU A 44 -0.18 1.66 3.47
N GLY A 45 -0.18 2.57 2.53
CA GLY A 45 0.67 2.45 1.36
C GLY A 45 1.06 3.78 0.75
N GLN A 46 1.97 3.71 -0.20
CA GLN A 46 2.40 4.83 -1.03
C GLN A 46 1.90 4.61 -2.45
N GLU A 47 1.18 5.60 -3.00
CA GLU A 47 0.71 5.51 -4.38
C GLU A 47 1.89 5.59 -5.34
N GLU A 48 1.86 4.78 -6.40
CA GLU A 48 2.84 4.82 -7.49
C GLU A 48 2.11 5.22 -8.77
N ASP A 49 2.63 6.22 -9.46
CA ASP A 49 2.08 6.71 -10.71
C ASP A 49 3.20 7.14 -11.65
N ASP A 50 3.23 6.58 -12.84
CA ASP A 50 4.23 6.89 -13.86
C ASP A 50 5.67 6.88 -13.33
N PHE A 51 6.03 5.81 -12.57
CA PHE A 51 7.37 5.63 -12.00
C PHE A 51 7.74 6.66 -10.93
N LEU A 52 6.73 7.27 -10.29
CA LEU A 52 6.90 8.21 -9.19
C LEU A 52 6.07 7.78 -7.99
N LEU A 53 6.55 8.08 -6.78
CA LEU A 53 5.76 7.92 -5.58
C LEU A 53 4.91 9.18 -5.37
N ASP A 54 3.61 9.00 -5.20
CA ASP A 54 2.62 10.08 -5.16
C ASP A 54 1.83 10.10 -3.84
N GLY A 55 2.56 10.17 -2.73
CA GLY A 55 1.97 10.33 -1.40
C GLY A 55 1.53 9.03 -0.76
N TYR A 56 1.02 9.16 0.47
CA TYR A 56 0.57 8.04 1.30
C TYR A 56 -0.95 7.99 1.37
N PHE A 57 -1.47 6.80 1.63
CA PHE A 57 -2.90 6.61 1.91
C PHE A 57 -3.08 5.61 3.04
N ILE A 58 -4.20 5.75 3.75
CA ILE A 58 -4.67 4.77 4.74
C ILE A 58 -6.13 4.47 4.39
N ARG A 59 -6.44 3.20 4.20
CA ARG A 59 -7.81 2.78 3.90
C ARG A 59 -8.19 1.55 4.70
N LYS A 60 -9.49 1.34 4.84
CA LYS A 60 -10.01 0.14 5.51
C LYS A 60 -9.86 -1.09 4.62
N ILE A 61 -9.39 -2.17 5.20
CA ILE A 61 -9.32 -3.48 4.51
C ILE A 61 -10.71 -3.93 4.04
N SER A 62 -11.76 -3.61 4.81
CA SER A 62 -13.13 -3.97 4.42
C SER A 62 -13.59 -3.33 3.12
N HIS A 63 -12.98 -2.23 2.71
CA HIS A 63 -13.28 -1.55 1.44
C HIS A 63 -12.44 -2.06 0.27
N LEU A 64 -11.43 -2.88 0.53
CA LEU A 64 -10.58 -3.46 -0.52
C LEU A 64 -11.29 -4.72 -1.06
N LYS A 65 -11.77 -4.65 -2.30
CA LYS A 65 -12.43 -5.79 -2.95
C LYS A 65 -11.43 -6.85 -3.40
N LYS A 66 -10.31 -6.40 -3.96
CA LYS A 66 -9.33 -7.26 -4.61
C LYS A 66 -7.98 -6.57 -4.63
N VAL A 67 -6.93 -7.36 -4.53
CA VAL A 67 -5.56 -6.91 -4.69
C VAL A 67 -4.79 -7.93 -5.52
N GLU A 68 -3.89 -7.46 -6.36
CA GLU A 68 -2.97 -8.31 -7.13
C GLU A 68 -1.60 -7.66 -7.18
N ILE A 69 -0.56 -8.49 -7.29
CA ILE A 69 0.79 -7.98 -7.53
C ILE A 69 0.90 -7.61 -9.00
N ARG A 70 1.46 -6.45 -9.29
CA ARG A 70 1.65 -5.98 -10.66
C ARG A 70 2.65 -6.86 -11.38
N MET A 71 2.25 -7.42 -12.53
CA MET A 71 3.02 -8.42 -13.25
C MET A 71 3.74 -7.90 -14.50
N ASP A 72 3.67 -6.60 -14.77
CA ASP A 72 4.37 -6.00 -15.90
C ASP A 72 5.81 -5.60 -15.54
N HIS A 73 6.46 -4.85 -16.42
CA HIS A 73 7.86 -4.44 -16.24
C HIS A 73 8.10 -3.34 -15.21
N CYS A 74 7.03 -2.76 -14.62
CA CYS A 74 7.15 -1.58 -13.75
C CYS A 74 7.93 -1.85 -12.48
N ASN A 75 7.80 -3.03 -11.88
CA ASN A 75 8.60 -3.39 -10.71
C ASN A 75 10.10 -3.37 -11.02
N ALA A 76 10.50 -3.96 -12.15
CA ALA A 76 11.88 -3.98 -12.56
C ALA A 76 12.40 -2.58 -12.91
N ILE A 77 11.62 -1.79 -13.63
CA ILE A 77 12.00 -0.43 -13.99
C ILE A 77 12.17 0.44 -12.75
N ASN A 78 11.23 0.38 -11.79
CA ASN A 78 11.32 1.14 -10.55
C ASN A 78 12.54 0.75 -9.70
N GLN A 79 12.95 -0.50 -9.73
CA GLN A 79 14.19 -0.94 -9.09
C GLN A 79 15.41 -0.32 -9.78
N MET A 80 15.44 -0.32 -11.09
CA MET A 80 16.57 0.20 -11.88
C MET A 80 16.77 1.71 -11.70
N ILE A 81 15.67 2.47 -11.66
CA ILE A 81 15.74 3.95 -11.54
C ILE A 81 15.73 4.45 -10.10
N GLY A 82 15.71 3.55 -9.12
CA GLY A 82 15.81 3.91 -7.70
C GLY A 82 14.51 4.26 -7.01
N VAL A 83 13.35 4.14 -7.66
CA VAL A 83 12.05 4.44 -7.04
C VAL A 83 11.75 3.47 -5.90
N THR A 84 12.03 2.18 -6.10
CA THR A 84 11.80 1.16 -5.08
C THR A 84 12.60 1.44 -3.80
N ASP A 85 13.79 2.00 -3.92
CA ASP A 85 14.63 2.36 -2.76
C ASP A 85 14.07 3.54 -1.97
N GLN A 86 13.15 4.32 -2.54
CA GLN A 86 12.50 5.44 -1.88
C GLN A 86 11.27 5.02 -1.07
N VAL A 87 10.82 3.79 -1.23
CA VAL A 87 9.65 3.26 -0.50
C VAL A 87 10.01 3.19 0.99
N MET A 88 9.24 3.89 1.80
CA MET A 88 9.53 4.04 3.23
C MET A 88 8.25 4.08 4.05
N HIS A 89 8.22 3.30 5.13
CA HIS A 89 7.13 3.38 6.11
C HIS A 89 7.15 4.77 6.78
N PRO A 90 6.02 5.50 6.79
CA PRO A 90 6.01 6.88 7.30
C PRO A 90 5.99 6.99 8.83
N GLY A 91 6.00 5.86 9.56
CA GLY A 91 5.94 5.87 11.01
C GLY A 91 4.53 6.01 11.59
N VAL A 92 3.50 5.80 10.77
CA VAL A 92 2.11 5.85 11.22
C VAL A 92 1.70 4.49 11.79
N ASP A 93 1.13 4.50 12.99
CA ASP A 93 0.61 3.31 13.66
C ASP A 93 -0.85 3.08 13.23
N ILE A 94 -1.10 1.99 12.50
CA ILE A 94 -2.43 1.67 11.96
C ILE A 94 -3.21 0.67 12.82
N THR A 95 -2.86 0.52 14.10
CA THR A 95 -3.55 -0.41 15.02
C THR A 95 -5.05 -0.08 15.12
N ASP A 96 -5.39 1.18 15.29
CA ASP A 96 -6.75 1.69 15.32
C ASP A 96 -6.78 3.18 14.94
N TRP A 97 -7.98 3.75 14.82
CA TRP A 97 -8.13 5.15 14.44
C TRP A 97 -7.39 6.11 15.39
N ARG A 98 -7.42 5.83 16.69
CA ARG A 98 -6.75 6.67 17.69
C ARG A 98 -5.25 6.66 17.46
N SER A 99 -4.66 5.48 17.28
CA SER A 99 -3.22 5.34 17.01
C SER A 99 -2.82 6.04 15.72
N ILE A 100 -3.65 5.96 14.67
CA ILE A 100 -3.42 6.68 13.41
C ILE A 100 -3.31 8.18 13.68
N PHE A 101 -4.30 8.78 14.33
CA PHE A 101 -4.32 10.22 14.58
C PHE A 101 -3.20 10.67 15.52
N GLU A 102 -2.90 9.89 16.56
CA GLU A 102 -1.82 10.21 17.49
C GLU A 102 -0.45 10.17 16.79
N SER A 103 -0.20 9.15 15.96
CA SER A 103 1.07 9.06 15.23
C SER A 103 1.20 10.12 14.14
N LEU A 104 0.11 10.48 13.46
CA LEU A 104 0.12 11.56 12.48
C LEU A 104 0.45 12.92 13.12
N SER A 105 -0.07 13.19 14.31
CA SER A 105 0.20 14.47 15.00
C SER A 105 1.64 14.59 15.49
N SER A 106 2.41 13.49 15.54
CA SER A 106 3.83 13.50 15.90
C SER A 106 4.77 13.60 14.70
N ILE A 107 4.22 13.57 13.48
CA ILE A 107 4.99 13.70 12.23
C ILE A 107 5.01 15.18 11.82
N ASP A 108 6.17 15.73 11.68
CA ASP A 108 6.36 17.13 11.25
C ASP A 108 6.39 17.26 9.72
#